data_f3532d91364b657decfb0526b640c2d3
#
_entry.id   f3532d91364b657decfb0526b640c2d3
#
_cell.length_a   1.000
_cell.length_b   1.000
_cell.length_c   1.000
_cell.angle_alpha   90.00
_cell.angle_beta   90.00
_cell.angle_gamma   90.00
#
_symmetry.space_group_name_H-M   'P 1'
#
loop_
_entity.id
_entity.type
_entity.pdbx_description
1 polymer ?
#
loop_
_entity_poly.entity_id
_entity_poly.type
_entity_poly.pdbx_seq_one_letter_code
_entity_poly.pdbx_strand_id
1 'polypeptide(L)'
;NTSTAFIGPSGCGKSTFLRLFNRMNDLIPDTRMEGQILIDGRDIYTKSERVDRLRKNVGMVFQKPNPFPKMIYENVAYGLRVNGVNDENYIEETVVKTLKQVVLWDEVKDKLKESAFALSGGQQQRLCIARALAISPSILLMDEPTSALDPISTSKIEDLIHELKNDYTIVIVTHNMQQAARVSDKTGYFYLGELIEYDNTRKIFTNPEKESTQNYITGRFG
;
A
#
# COMPACT_ATOMS: atom_id res chain seq x y z
N ASN A 1 10.09 4.25 11.05
CA ASN A 1 9.28 4.29 9.84
C ASN A 1 10.23 4.30 8.62
N THR A 2 9.94 3.51 7.63
CA THR A 2 10.74 3.36 6.39
C THR A 2 9.82 2.95 5.26
N SER A 3 10.24 3.24 4.01
CA SER A 3 9.57 2.74 2.82
C SER A 3 10.42 1.67 2.13
N THR A 4 9.81 0.55 1.79
CA THR A 4 10.43 -0.55 1.05
C THR A 4 9.68 -0.80 -0.24
N ALA A 5 10.38 -0.85 -1.38
CA ALA A 5 9.80 -1.24 -2.66
C ALA A 5 10.22 -2.66 -3.05
N PHE A 6 9.30 -3.44 -3.56
CA PHE A 6 9.60 -4.69 -4.26
C PHE A 6 9.39 -4.51 -5.75
N ILE A 7 10.46 -4.73 -6.52
CA ILE A 7 10.49 -4.63 -7.98
C ILE A 7 10.73 -6.01 -8.62
N GLY A 8 10.42 -6.14 -9.89
CA GLY A 8 10.63 -7.37 -10.67
C GLY A 8 9.58 -7.54 -11.77
N PRO A 9 9.73 -8.51 -12.66
CA PRO A 9 8.80 -8.79 -13.75
C PRO A 9 7.38 -9.05 -13.27
N SER A 10 6.40 -8.86 -14.14
CA SER A 10 5.02 -9.25 -13.85
C SER A 10 4.92 -10.76 -13.58
N GLY A 11 4.11 -11.16 -12.61
CA GLY A 11 3.93 -12.58 -12.26
C GLY A 11 5.04 -13.21 -11.40
N CYS A 12 6.10 -12.50 -11.02
CA CYS A 12 7.19 -13.07 -10.21
C CYS A 12 6.88 -13.22 -8.70
N GLY A 13 5.62 -13.03 -8.27
CA GLY A 13 5.21 -13.31 -6.89
C GLY A 13 5.17 -12.11 -5.94
N LYS A 14 5.52 -10.89 -6.34
CA LYS A 14 5.56 -9.69 -5.47
C LYS A 14 4.25 -9.42 -4.71
N SER A 15 3.13 -9.40 -5.42
CA SER A 15 1.81 -9.15 -4.79
C SER A 15 1.39 -10.30 -3.88
N THR A 16 1.76 -11.53 -4.20
CA THR A 16 1.56 -12.70 -3.33
C THR A 16 2.37 -12.55 -2.05
N PHE A 17 3.64 -12.15 -2.16
CA PHE A 17 4.50 -11.87 -1.02
C PHE A 17 3.96 -10.72 -0.17
N LEU A 18 3.54 -9.60 -0.80
CA LEU A 18 2.96 -8.45 -0.11
C LEU A 18 1.75 -8.85 0.76
N ARG A 19 0.88 -9.70 0.23
CA ARG A 19 -0.34 -10.15 0.92
C ARG A 19 -0.08 -11.12 2.08
N LEU A 20 1.14 -11.60 2.25
CA LEU A 20 1.52 -12.37 3.45
C LEU A 20 1.49 -11.50 4.70
N PHE A 21 1.88 -10.21 4.61
CA PHE A 21 1.96 -9.32 5.77
C PHE A 21 0.62 -9.00 6.44
N ASN A 22 -0.51 -9.17 5.72
CA ASN A 22 -1.86 -9.01 6.26
C ASN A 22 -2.71 -10.28 6.19
N ARG A 23 -2.08 -11.40 5.86
CA ARG A 23 -2.71 -12.72 5.75
C ARG A 23 -3.88 -12.77 4.77
N MET A 24 -3.85 -11.95 3.70
CA MET A 24 -4.90 -12.00 2.69
C MET A 24 -4.84 -13.26 1.83
N ASN A 25 -3.69 -13.91 1.74
CA ASN A 25 -3.58 -15.18 1.03
C ASN A 25 -4.36 -16.32 1.71
N ASP A 26 -4.67 -16.20 3.02
CA ASP A 26 -5.53 -17.15 3.73
C ASP A 26 -6.96 -17.23 3.14
N LEU A 27 -7.36 -16.23 2.34
CA LEU A 27 -8.65 -16.20 1.64
C LEU A 27 -8.64 -16.92 0.29
N ILE A 28 -7.48 -17.38 -0.16
CA ILE A 28 -7.29 -18.05 -1.46
C ILE A 28 -7.24 -19.57 -1.16
N PRO A 29 -8.16 -20.38 -1.73
CA PRO A 29 -8.11 -21.84 -1.56
C PRO A 29 -6.76 -22.41 -1.96
N ASP A 30 -6.37 -23.48 -1.29
CA ASP A 30 -5.15 -24.27 -1.56
C ASP A 30 -3.81 -23.51 -1.43
N THR A 31 -3.83 -22.32 -0.81
CA THR A 31 -2.57 -21.64 -0.47
C THR A 31 -1.99 -22.21 0.82
N ARG A 32 -0.66 -22.39 0.80
CA ARG A 32 0.11 -22.84 1.97
C ARG A 32 1.24 -21.85 2.23
N MET A 33 1.40 -21.49 3.49
CA MET A 33 2.51 -20.67 3.98
C MET A 33 3.41 -21.52 4.87
N GLU A 34 4.69 -21.51 4.60
CA GLU A 34 5.73 -22.11 5.44
C GLU A 34 6.74 -21.05 5.83
N GLY A 35 7.29 -21.18 7.03
CA GLY A 35 8.21 -20.19 7.60
C GLY A 35 7.53 -19.28 8.61
N GLN A 36 8.12 -18.10 8.85
CA GLN A 36 7.73 -17.18 9.90
C GLN A 36 7.74 -15.74 9.38
N ILE A 37 6.74 -14.94 9.76
CA ILE A 37 6.72 -13.51 9.51
C ILE A 37 6.53 -12.78 10.84
N LEU A 38 7.48 -11.94 11.19
CA LEU A 38 7.46 -11.17 12.42
C LEU A 38 7.06 -9.72 12.16
N ILE A 39 6.03 -9.24 12.87
CA ILE A 39 5.69 -7.82 12.97
C ILE A 39 5.83 -7.44 14.44
N ASP A 40 6.66 -6.44 14.73
CA ASP A 40 6.99 -6.01 16.09
C ASP A 40 7.41 -7.18 17.01
N GLY A 41 8.20 -8.12 16.45
CA GLY A 41 8.70 -9.30 17.16
C GLY A 41 7.67 -10.41 17.38
N ARG A 42 6.45 -10.29 16.85
CA ARG A 42 5.39 -11.29 16.96
C ARG A 42 5.18 -12.01 15.64
N ASP A 43 5.16 -13.35 15.67
CA ASP A 43 4.82 -14.14 14.49
C ASP A 43 3.32 -14.03 14.18
N ILE A 44 3.01 -13.44 13.03
CA ILE A 44 1.64 -13.21 12.59
C ILE A 44 0.94 -14.46 12.03
N TYR A 45 1.65 -15.59 11.90
CA TYR A 45 1.07 -16.87 11.43
C TYR A 45 0.83 -17.88 12.55
N THR A 46 0.97 -17.48 13.82
CA THR A 46 0.58 -18.33 14.95
C THR A 46 -0.93 -18.55 14.99
N LYS A 47 -1.36 -19.68 15.56
CA LYS A 47 -2.80 -20.00 15.74
C LYS A 47 -3.53 -19.03 16.69
N SER A 48 -2.79 -18.36 17.56
CA SER A 48 -3.33 -17.41 18.54
C SER A 48 -3.48 -16.00 17.96
N GLU A 49 -2.94 -15.72 16.76
CA GLU A 49 -2.99 -14.38 16.17
C GLU A 49 -4.43 -14.02 15.75
N ARG A 50 -4.86 -12.86 16.16
CA ARG A 50 -6.15 -12.29 15.79
C ARG A 50 -6.04 -11.55 14.46
N VAL A 51 -6.45 -12.21 13.38
CA VAL A 51 -6.35 -11.68 12.00
C VAL A 51 -7.11 -10.37 11.81
N ASP A 52 -8.22 -10.17 12.53
CA ASP A 52 -8.96 -8.90 12.54
C ASP A 52 -8.11 -7.74 13.09
N ARG A 53 -7.39 -7.96 14.18
CA ARG A 53 -6.47 -6.97 14.76
C ARG A 53 -5.25 -6.74 13.86
N LEU A 54 -4.70 -7.81 13.29
CA LEU A 54 -3.61 -7.70 12.32
C LEU A 54 -4.02 -6.79 11.16
N ARG A 55 -5.18 -7.05 10.53
CA ARG A 55 -5.67 -6.28 9.39
C ARG A 55 -6.08 -4.84 9.72
N LYS A 56 -6.39 -4.55 10.98
CA LYS A 56 -6.53 -3.17 11.46
C LYS A 56 -5.18 -2.45 11.48
N ASN A 57 -4.12 -3.15 11.91
CA ASN A 57 -2.77 -2.58 12.03
C ASN A 57 -1.99 -2.53 10.71
N VAL A 58 -2.37 -3.38 9.73
CA VAL A 58 -1.72 -3.49 8.42
C VAL A 58 -2.72 -3.14 7.33
N GLY A 59 -2.76 -1.85 6.95
CA GLY A 59 -3.62 -1.33 5.89
C GLY A 59 -3.19 -1.82 4.51
N MET A 60 -4.12 -1.90 3.57
CA MET A 60 -3.86 -2.33 2.18
C MET A 60 -4.50 -1.40 1.16
N VAL A 61 -3.71 -0.99 0.18
CA VAL A 61 -4.14 -0.27 -1.02
C VAL A 61 -3.88 -1.15 -2.23
N PHE A 62 -4.92 -1.36 -3.03
CA PHE A 62 -4.88 -2.27 -4.18
C PHE A 62 -4.50 -1.54 -5.47
N GLN A 63 -4.06 -2.31 -6.45
CA GLN A 63 -3.65 -1.85 -7.78
C GLN A 63 -4.76 -1.06 -8.49
N LYS A 64 -5.99 -1.58 -8.49
CA LYS A 64 -7.15 -0.85 -9.01
C LYS A 64 -7.87 -0.16 -7.86
N PRO A 65 -8.20 1.13 -7.99
CA PRO A 65 -9.04 1.80 -7.02
C PRO A 65 -10.32 0.98 -6.78
N ASN A 66 -10.64 0.75 -5.52
CA ASN A 66 -11.79 -0.06 -5.13
C ASN A 66 -12.62 0.63 -4.04
N PRO A 67 -13.13 1.85 -4.30
CA PRO A 67 -14.01 2.48 -3.34
C PRO A 67 -15.26 1.62 -3.14
N PHE A 68 -15.82 1.67 -1.94
CA PHE A 68 -17.11 1.02 -1.69
C PHE A 68 -18.22 1.75 -2.47
N PRO A 69 -19.29 1.06 -2.87
CA PRO A 69 -20.47 1.66 -3.52
C PRO A 69 -21.26 2.50 -2.50
N LYS A 70 -20.61 3.50 -1.96
CA LYS A 70 -21.07 4.41 -0.91
C LYS A 70 -20.62 5.84 -1.22
N MET A 71 -21.10 6.79 -0.42
CA MET A 71 -20.66 8.17 -0.46
C MET A 71 -19.16 8.31 -0.16
N ILE A 72 -18.55 9.41 -0.57
CA ILE A 72 -17.14 9.74 -0.30
C ILE A 72 -16.86 9.70 1.21
N TYR A 73 -17.70 10.38 2.01
CA TYR A 73 -17.61 10.39 3.47
C TYR A 73 -17.64 8.96 4.04
N GLU A 74 -18.61 8.17 3.63
CA GLU A 74 -18.82 6.81 4.12
C GLU A 74 -17.66 5.86 3.77
N ASN A 75 -16.95 6.08 2.69
CA ASN A 75 -15.77 5.30 2.37
C ASN A 75 -14.68 5.45 3.44
N VAL A 76 -14.48 6.65 3.96
CA VAL A 76 -13.46 6.91 4.99
C VAL A 76 -13.97 6.52 6.38
N ALA A 77 -15.22 6.87 6.71
CA ALA A 77 -15.82 6.60 8.00
C ALA A 77 -16.06 5.10 8.28
N TYR A 78 -16.21 4.29 7.22
CA TYR A 78 -16.59 2.87 7.33
C TYR A 78 -15.68 2.07 8.25
N GLY A 79 -14.37 2.20 8.09
CA GLY A 79 -13.40 1.48 8.91
C GLY A 79 -13.49 1.81 10.40
N LEU A 80 -13.76 3.06 10.73
CA LEU A 80 -13.95 3.51 12.12
C LEU A 80 -15.19 2.85 12.73
N ARG A 81 -16.33 2.93 12.03
CA ARG A 81 -17.60 2.34 12.51
C ARG A 81 -17.52 0.82 12.69
N VAL A 82 -16.94 0.11 11.73
CA VAL A 82 -16.75 -1.36 11.84
C VAL A 82 -15.84 -1.73 13.02
N ASN A 83 -14.90 -0.85 13.38
CA ASN A 83 -14.04 -1.03 14.56
C ASN A 83 -14.67 -0.52 15.87
N GLY A 84 -15.98 -0.21 15.89
CA GLY A 84 -16.74 0.13 17.09
C GLY A 84 -16.62 1.60 17.53
N VAL A 85 -16.15 2.50 16.67
CA VAL A 85 -16.16 3.94 16.94
C VAL A 85 -17.57 4.47 16.67
N ASN A 86 -18.22 5.01 17.72
CA ASN A 86 -19.59 5.54 17.66
C ASN A 86 -19.66 7.04 17.90
N ASP A 87 -18.53 7.69 18.18
CA ASP A 87 -18.45 9.15 18.34
C ASP A 87 -18.42 9.81 16.95
N GLU A 88 -19.53 10.39 16.55
CA GLU A 88 -19.66 11.03 15.24
C GLU A 88 -18.75 12.24 15.09
N ASN A 89 -18.45 13.00 16.15
CA ASN A 89 -17.53 14.13 16.09
C ASN A 89 -16.10 13.63 15.78
N TYR A 90 -15.66 12.57 16.46
CA TYR A 90 -14.36 11.95 16.20
C TYR A 90 -14.27 11.36 14.79
N ILE A 91 -15.36 10.76 14.30
CA ILE A 91 -15.44 10.23 12.92
C ILE A 91 -15.28 11.38 11.93
N GLU A 92 -16.04 12.47 12.10
CA GLU A 92 -15.98 13.64 11.20
C GLU A 92 -14.58 14.26 11.19
N GLU A 93 -13.99 14.51 12.35
CA GLU A 93 -12.62 15.01 12.48
C GLU A 93 -11.60 14.11 11.77
N THR A 94 -11.73 12.78 11.94
CA THR A 94 -10.85 11.80 11.30
C THR A 94 -11.03 11.80 9.78
N VAL A 95 -12.26 11.87 9.28
CA VAL A 95 -12.55 11.95 7.85
C VAL A 95 -11.90 13.20 7.24
N VAL A 96 -12.11 14.38 7.86
CA VAL A 96 -11.51 15.62 7.40
C VAL A 96 -9.97 15.55 7.42
N LYS A 97 -9.41 15.07 8.53
CA LYS A 97 -7.97 14.90 8.70
C LYS A 97 -7.36 14.02 7.61
N THR A 98 -7.92 12.83 7.40
CA THR A 98 -7.36 11.89 6.43
C THR A 98 -7.55 12.35 4.99
N LEU A 99 -8.67 13.00 4.64
CA LEU A 99 -8.86 13.59 3.32
C LEU A 99 -7.88 14.74 3.06
N LYS A 100 -7.53 15.53 4.07
CA LYS A 100 -6.46 16.55 3.98
C LYS A 100 -5.10 15.89 3.81
N GLN A 101 -4.79 14.85 4.58
CA GLN A 101 -3.53 14.13 4.53
C GLN A 101 -3.25 13.52 3.15
N VAL A 102 -4.29 13.04 2.45
CA VAL A 102 -4.16 12.53 1.08
C VAL A 102 -4.36 13.60 -0.01
N VAL A 103 -4.33 14.88 0.36
CA VAL A 103 -4.51 16.02 -0.56
C VAL A 103 -5.76 15.90 -1.44
N LEU A 104 -6.86 15.42 -0.84
CA LEU A 104 -8.14 15.23 -1.54
C LEU A 104 -9.23 16.18 -1.01
N TRP A 105 -9.07 16.73 0.20
CA TRP A 105 -10.09 17.54 0.88
C TRP A 105 -10.66 18.67 0.04
N ASP A 106 -9.81 19.52 -0.53
CA ASP A 106 -10.26 20.68 -1.30
C ASP A 106 -11.00 20.32 -2.60
N GLU A 107 -10.77 19.10 -3.09
CA GLU A 107 -11.45 18.60 -4.28
C GLU A 107 -12.83 17.99 -3.98
N VAL A 108 -13.10 17.62 -2.69
CA VAL A 108 -14.31 16.85 -2.33
C VAL A 108 -15.13 17.41 -1.18
N LYS A 109 -14.68 18.46 -0.47
CA LYS A 109 -15.32 19.00 0.73
C LYS A 109 -16.81 19.38 0.53
N ASP A 110 -17.17 19.87 -0.67
CA ASP A 110 -18.52 20.29 -1.00
C ASP A 110 -19.41 19.15 -1.55
N LYS A 111 -18.84 17.94 -1.74
CA LYS A 111 -19.51 16.78 -2.34
C LYS A 111 -19.30 15.48 -1.57
N LEU A 112 -19.05 15.55 -0.26
CA LEU A 112 -18.82 14.39 0.58
C LEU A 112 -19.97 13.36 0.59
N LYS A 113 -21.19 13.82 0.29
CA LYS A 113 -22.40 12.98 0.19
C LYS A 113 -22.62 12.38 -1.20
N GLU A 114 -21.79 12.72 -2.17
CA GLU A 114 -21.86 12.14 -3.51
C GLU A 114 -21.23 10.74 -3.54
N SER A 115 -21.57 10.00 -4.59
CA SER A 115 -21.00 8.66 -4.81
C SER A 115 -19.49 8.73 -5.02
N ALA A 116 -18.75 7.85 -4.36
CA ALA A 116 -17.31 7.71 -4.58
C ALA A 116 -16.94 7.32 -6.02
N PHE A 117 -17.85 6.72 -6.77
CA PHE A 117 -17.64 6.39 -8.20
C PHE A 117 -17.71 7.62 -9.12
N ALA A 118 -18.21 8.76 -8.65
CA ALA A 118 -18.18 10.02 -9.41
C ALA A 118 -16.77 10.66 -9.46
N LEU A 119 -15.83 10.16 -8.66
CA LEU A 119 -14.45 10.62 -8.62
C LEU A 119 -13.63 10.08 -9.79
N SER A 120 -12.61 10.85 -10.23
CA SER A 120 -11.60 10.34 -11.18
C SER A 120 -10.78 9.18 -10.58
N GLY A 121 -10.11 8.39 -11.42
CA GLY A 121 -9.30 7.25 -10.96
C GLY A 121 -8.26 7.65 -9.90
N GLY A 122 -7.53 8.75 -10.10
CA GLY A 122 -6.57 9.26 -9.13
C GLY A 122 -7.20 9.75 -7.83
N GLN A 123 -8.40 10.37 -7.89
CA GLN A 123 -9.17 10.74 -6.70
C GLN A 123 -9.68 9.51 -5.95
N GLN A 124 -10.18 8.50 -6.67
CA GLN A 124 -10.60 7.23 -6.08
C GLN A 124 -9.44 6.53 -5.37
N GLN A 125 -8.25 6.53 -5.96
CA GLN A 125 -7.06 5.93 -5.33
C GLN A 125 -6.69 6.67 -4.04
N ARG A 126 -6.66 8.01 -4.07
CA ARG A 126 -6.42 8.80 -2.85
C ARG A 126 -7.50 8.57 -1.79
N LEU A 127 -8.76 8.40 -2.20
CA LEU A 127 -9.85 8.03 -1.29
C LEU A 127 -9.62 6.65 -0.65
N CYS A 128 -9.15 5.67 -1.42
CA CYS A 128 -8.81 4.34 -0.90
C CYS A 128 -7.62 4.40 0.08
N ILE A 129 -6.65 5.29 -0.15
CA ILE A 129 -5.57 5.55 0.80
C ILE A 129 -6.13 6.21 2.07
N ALA A 130 -6.97 7.25 1.95
CA ALA A 130 -7.62 7.90 3.11
C ALA A 130 -8.41 6.89 3.95
N ARG A 131 -9.16 5.99 3.31
CA ARG A 131 -9.88 4.90 3.96
C ARG A 131 -8.95 3.99 4.77
N ALA A 132 -7.79 3.65 4.22
CA ALA A 132 -6.81 2.82 4.91
C ALA A 132 -6.18 3.56 6.09
N LEU A 133 -5.90 4.85 5.96
CA LEU A 133 -5.29 5.68 7.01
C LEU A 133 -6.24 6.02 8.15
N ALA A 134 -7.56 6.07 7.91
CA ALA A 134 -8.56 6.45 8.91
C ALA A 134 -8.53 5.59 10.17
N ILE A 135 -8.14 4.33 10.06
CA ILE A 135 -8.01 3.40 11.19
C ILE A 135 -6.63 3.44 11.84
N SER A 136 -5.77 4.38 11.43
CA SER A 136 -4.41 4.60 11.97
C SER A 136 -3.56 3.32 12.00
N PRO A 137 -3.32 2.65 10.85
CA PRO A 137 -2.46 1.48 10.80
C PRO A 137 -1.01 1.85 11.11
N SER A 138 -0.18 0.91 11.55
CA SER A 138 1.28 1.13 11.64
C SER A 138 2.01 0.80 10.33
N ILE A 139 1.44 -0.06 9.52
CA ILE A 139 2.00 -0.50 8.24
C ILE A 139 0.98 -0.26 7.12
N LEU A 140 1.45 0.29 6.00
CA LEU A 140 0.65 0.48 4.80
C LEU A 140 1.24 -0.30 3.64
N LEU A 141 0.50 -1.30 3.17
CA LEU A 141 0.84 -2.10 2.00
C LEU A 141 0.22 -1.47 0.75
N MET A 142 1.00 -1.32 -0.32
CA MET A 142 0.54 -0.75 -1.58
C MET A 142 0.90 -1.68 -2.74
N ASP A 143 -0.10 -2.26 -3.38
CA ASP A 143 0.07 -3.15 -4.54
C ASP A 143 -0.09 -2.34 -5.82
N GLU A 144 0.99 -1.97 -6.47
CA GLU A 144 1.03 -1.17 -7.71
C GLU A 144 0.11 0.07 -7.72
N PRO A 145 0.20 0.97 -6.72
CA PRO A 145 -0.84 1.97 -6.44
C PRO A 145 -1.05 3.02 -7.54
N THR A 146 -0.19 3.06 -8.56
CA THR A 146 -0.24 4.07 -9.64
C THR A 146 -0.37 3.46 -11.03
N SER A 147 -0.38 2.14 -11.18
CA SER A 147 -0.33 1.46 -12.48
C SER A 147 -1.52 1.75 -13.40
N ALA A 148 -2.66 2.15 -12.85
CA ALA A 148 -3.89 2.48 -13.59
C ALA A 148 -4.15 3.99 -13.67
N LEU A 149 -3.16 4.84 -13.33
CA LEU A 149 -3.32 6.28 -13.22
C LEU A 149 -2.56 7.03 -14.33
N ASP A 150 -3.06 8.22 -14.63
CA ASP A 150 -2.36 9.19 -15.48
C ASP A 150 -1.09 9.73 -14.79
N PRO A 151 -0.15 10.35 -15.56
CA PRO A 151 1.11 10.83 -14.99
C PRO A 151 0.95 11.88 -13.88
N ILE A 152 -0.06 12.75 -13.96
CA ILE A 152 -0.30 13.81 -12.94
C ILE A 152 -0.79 13.16 -11.64
N SER A 153 -1.74 12.23 -11.74
CA SER A 153 -2.23 11.46 -10.59
C SER A 153 -1.14 10.60 -9.98
N THR A 154 -0.27 10.00 -10.80
CA THR A 154 0.91 9.24 -10.36
C THR A 154 1.85 10.10 -9.53
N SER A 155 2.22 11.30 -10.01
CA SER A 155 3.08 12.22 -9.25
C SER A 155 2.48 12.56 -7.89
N LYS A 156 1.18 12.89 -7.83
CA LYS A 156 0.49 13.18 -6.56
C LYS A 156 0.55 12.01 -5.56
N ILE A 157 0.43 10.78 -6.04
CA ILE A 157 0.53 9.58 -5.18
C ILE A 157 1.98 9.37 -4.71
N GLU A 158 2.99 9.64 -5.56
CA GLU A 158 4.39 9.52 -5.18
C GLU A 158 4.77 10.55 -4.10
N ASP A 159 4.35 11.81 -4.27
CA ASP A 159 4.53 12.86 -3.28
C ASP A 159 3.86 12.48 -1.96
N LEU A 160 2.63 11.96 -2.02
CA LEU A 160 1.91 11.47 -0.85
C LEU A 160 2.66 10.33 -0.14
N ILE A 161 3.20 9.35 -0.87
CA ILE A 161 3.99 8.27 -0.27
C ILE A 161 5.22 8.83 0.43
N HIS A 162 5.87 9.83 -0.16
CA HIS A 162 7.03 10.49 0.43
C HIS A 162 6.71 11.20 1.76
N GLU A 163 5.53 11.81 1.87
CA GLU A 163 5.05 12.41 3.12
C GLU A 163 4.68 11.33 4.15
N LEU A 164 3.91 10.32 3.73
CA LEU A 164 3.40 9.28 4.61
C LEU A 164 4.50 8.42 5.26
N LYS A 165 5.65 8.22 4.62
CA LYS A 165 6.75 7.43 5.19
C LYS A 165 7.32 8.00 6.50
N ASN A 166 7.05 9.26 6.82
CA ASN A 166 7.47 9.85 8.10
C ASN A 166 6.66 9.27 9.28
N ASP A 167 5.39 8.92 9.03
CA ASP A 167 4.45 8.46 10.05
C ASP A 167 4.18 6.95 9.99
N TYR A 168 4.35 6.34 8.82
CA TYR A 168 3.99 4.94 8.56
C TYR A 168 5.18 4.13 8.04
N THR A 169 5.18 2.83 8.33
CA THR A 169 6.01 1.89 7.59
C THR A 169 5.29 1.52 6.30
N ILE A 170 5.91 1.75 5.15
CA ILE A 170 5.29 1.53 3.84
C ILE A 170 6.00 0.38 3.12
N VAL A 171 5.21 -0.56 2.60
CA VAL A 171 5.70 -1.60 1.69
C VAL A 171 4.94 -1.46 0.36
N ILE A 172 5.67 -1.18 -0.70
CA ILE A 172 5.11 -0.97 -2.05
C ILE A 172 5.59 -2.05 -3.01
N VAL A 173 4.69 -2.58 -3.80
CA VAL A 173 5.00 -3.38 -4.98
C VAL A 173 4.84 -2.52 -6.21
N THR A 174 5.83 -2.49 -7.08
CA THR A 174 5.75 -1.77 -8.35
C THR A 174 6.62 -2.43 -9.43
N HIS A 175 6.18 -2.36 -10.67
CA HIS A 175 7.02 -2.69 -11.82
C HIS A 175 7.73 -1.45 -12.40
N ASN A 176 7.41 -0.25 -11.87
CA ASN A 176 8.05 1.00 -12.29
C ASN A 176 9.30 1.26 -11.45
N MET A 177 10.47 1.03 -12.04
CA MET A 177 11.77 1.24 -11.39
C MET A 177 12.02 2.69 -10.97
N GLN A 178 11.55 3.65 -11.77
CA GLN A 178 11.71 5.07 -11.45
C GLN A 178 10.87 5.45 -10.22
N GLN A 179 9.67 4.91 -10.10
CA GLN A 179 8.85 5.08 -8.92
C GLN A 179 9.55 4.49 -7.69
N ALA A 180 10.00 3.23 -7.75
CA ALA A 180 10.72 2.61 -6.64
C ALA A 180 11.92 3.46 -6.19
N ALA A 181 12.72 3.95 -7.15
CA ALA A 181 13.88 4.80 -6.86
C ALA A 181 13.52 6.12 -6.16
N ARG A 182 12.33 6.70 -6.44
CA ARG A 182 11.90 7.97 -5.84
C ARG A 182 11.28 7.81 -4.46
N VAL A 183 10.49 6.76 -4.23
CA VAL A 183 9.63 6.68 -3.05
C VAL A 183 10.16 5.75 -1.96
N SER A 184 11.16 4.91 -2.24
CA SER A 184 11.62 3.91 -1.25
C SER A 184 13.02 4.18 -0.69
N ASP A 185 13.21 3.80 0.58
CA ASP A 185 14.50 3.83 1.26
C ASP A 185 15.26 2.51 1.00
N LYS A 186 14.52 1.40 0.90
CA LYS A 186 15.06 0.07 0.57
C LYS A 186 14.32 -0.52 -0.62
N THR A 187 15.03 -1.34 -1.40
CA THR A 187 14.45 -2.02 -2.57
C THR A 187 14.83 -3.49 -2.58
N GLY A 188 13.85 -4.36 -2.83
CA GLY A 188 14.02 -5.78 -3.06
C GLY A 188 13.69 -6.16 -4.49
N TYR A 189 14.57 -6.90 -5.14
CA TYR A 189 14.35 -7.44 -6.47
C TYR A 189 13.83 -8.87 -6.39
N PHE A 190 12.66 -9.10 -6.99
CA PHE A 190 12.02 -10.43 -7.09
C PHE A 190 12.15 -11.00 -8.50
N TYR A 191 12.49 -12.27 -8.59
CA TYR A 191 12.51 -13.03 -9.82
C TYR A 191 12.07 -14.47 -9.58
N LEU A 192 11.13 -14.98 -10.38
CA LEU A 192 10.62 -16.37 -10.32
C LEU A 192 10.24 -16.86 -8.91
N GLY A 193 9.63 -16.00 -8.11
CA GLY A 193 9.18 -16.34 -6.75
C GLY A 193 10.23 -16.13 -5.67
N GLU A 194 11.46 -15.76 -6.01
CA GLU A 194 12.56 -15.58 -5.08
C GLU A 194 12.91 -14.10 -4.89
N LEU A 195 13.28 -13.72 -3.67
CA LEU A 195 13.89 -12.43 -3.36
C LEU A 195 15.40 -12.54 -3.65
N ILE A 196 15.82 -12.02 -4.79
CA ILE A 196 17.19 -12.17 -5.30
C ILE A 196 18.16 -11.26 -4.57
N GLU A 197 17.75 -10.00 -4.33
CA GLU A 197 18.58 -9.01 -3.68
C GLU A 197 17.71 -8.01 -2.91
N TYR A 198 18.19 -7.55 -1.75
CA TYR A 198 17.52 -6.56 -0.92
C TYR A 198 18.55 -5.67 -0.23
N ASP A 199 18.52 -4.39 -0.54
CA ASP A 199 19.44 -3.41 0.04
C ASP A 199 18.85 -1.98 0.01
N ASN A 200 19.66 -1.00 0.40
CA ASN A 200 19.30 0.41 0.21
C ASN A 200 18.98 0.69 -1.27
N THR A 201 17.94 1.44 -1.50
CA THR A 201 17.45 1.77 -2.86
C THR A 201 18.56 2.32 -3.74
N ARG A 202 19.37 3.24 -3.22
CA ARG A 202 20.50 3.80 -3.98
C ARG A 202 21.47 2.70 -4.43
N LYS A 203 21.83 1.74 -3.55
CA LYS A 203 22.76 0.65 -3.89
C LYS A 203 22.17 -0.23 -4.97
N ILE A 204 20.91 -0.66 -4.81
CA ILE A 204 20.20 -1.49 -5.79
C ILE A 204 20.23 -0.84 -7.19
N PHE A 205 19.97 0.47 -7.29
CA PHE A 205 19.88 1.15 -8.59
C PHE A 205 21.21 1.63 -9.18
N THR A 206 22.30 1.69 -8.39
CA THR A 206 23.60 2.20 -8.88
C THR A 206 24.70 1.16 -8.92
N ASN A 207 24.72 0.22 -7.99
CA ASN A 207 25.78 -0.80 -7.86
C ASN A 207 25.23 -2.06 -7.16
N PRO A 208 24.28 -2.78 -7.78
CA PRO A 208 23.75 -4.02 -7.22
C PRO A 208 24.85 -5.10 -7.17
N GLU A 209 24.72 -6.00 -6.19
CA GLU A 209 25.68 -7.12 -6.03
C GLU A 209 25.39 -8.29 -6.98
N LYS A 210 24.13 -8.44 -7.39
CA LYS A 210 23.69 -9.54 -8.25
C LYS A 210 23.63 -9.10 -9.72
N GLU A 211 24.25 -9.87 -10.60
CA GLU A 211 24.21 -9.64 -12.04
C GLU A 211 22.77 -9.64 -12.58
N SER A 212 21.91 -10.53 -12.07
CA SER A 212 20.49 -10.56 -12.45
C SER A 212 19.75 -9.27 -12.08
N THR A 213 20.07 -8.65 -10.93
CA THR A 213 19.54 -7.35 -10.54
C THR A 213 20.01 -6.26 -11.49
N GLN A 214 21.33 -6.26 -11.82
CA GLN A 214 21.90 -5.30 -12.76
C GLN A 214 21.27 -5.41 -14.14
N ASN A 215 21.09 -6.63 -14.66
CA ASN A 215 20.47 -6.89 -15.95
C ASN A 215 19.01 -6.40 -15.96
N TYR A 216 18.26 -6.62 -14.87
CA TYR A 216 16.89 -6.13 -14.75
C TYR A 216 16.83 -4.60 -14.82
N ILE A 217 17.64 -3.91 -14.03
CA ILE A 217 17.65 -2.43 -13.94
C ILE A 217 18.09 -1.79 -15.24
N THR A 218 19.05 -2.39 -15.95
CA THR A 218 19.57 -1.87 -17.22
C THR A 218 18.74 -2.26 -18.45
N GLY A 219 17.65 -3.00 -18.26
CA GLY A 219 16.77 -3.45 -19.35
C GLY A 219 17.40 -4.53 -20.23
N ARG A 220 18.47 -5.19 -19.78
CA ARG A 220 19.14 -6.30 -20.49
C ARG A 220 18.52 -7.65 -20.14
N PHE A 221 17.22 -7.69 -20.05
CA PHE A 221 16.44 -8.89 -19.80
C PHE A 221 16.19 -9.59 -21.13
N GLY A 222 16.76 -10.76 -21.30
CA GLY A 222 16.54 -11.68 -22.40
C GLY A 222 16.68 -13.11 -21.92
#